data_53c0f6fc228cb7c4e4fd42c0a68ccee0
#
_entry.id   53c0f6fc228cb7c4e4fd42c0a68ccee0
#
_cell.length_a   1.000
_cell.length_b   1.000
_cell.length_c   1.000
_cell.angle_alpha   90.00
_cell.angle_beta   90.00
_cell.angle_gamma   90.00
#
_symmetry.space_group_name_H-M   'P 1'
#
loop_
_entity.id
_entity.type
_entity.pdbx_description
1 polymer ?
#
loop_
_entity_poly.entity_id
_entity_poly.type
_entity_poly.pdbx_seq_one_letter_code
_entity_poly.pdbx_strand_id
1 'polypeptide(L)'
;MNFYTNIHSYKGKLLLRGYDKGTRMQRKIDYKPYLFINSKTGNSDSHTLQGKPVDRIDFASISEAREFVQRYQDVQGITFHGLTQFQYVYLQDEYPEDVVEYDRDLIRVLNIDIEVAADEGFPSIELADKPITAITMKHKDKYCCLLYTSDAADE
;
A
#
# COMPACT_ATOMS: atom_id res chain seq x y z
N MET A 1 3.63 -20.00 8.53
CA MET A 1 3.91 -18.57 8.65
C MET A 1 3.20 -17.85 7.53
N ASN A 2 2.36 -16.88 7.87
CA ASN A 2 1.59 -16.09 6.91
C ASN A 2 2.01 -14.64 7.06
N PHE A 3 2.42 -13.99 5.97
CA PHE A 3 2.73 -12.57 6.01
C PHE A 3 2.36 -11.89 4.70
N TYR A 4 2.06 -10.61 4.79
CA TYR A 4 1.80 -9.78 3.62
C TYR A 4 3.07 -9.05 3.17
N THR A 5 3.17 -8.75 1.89
CA THR A 5 4.24 -7.93 1.32
C THR A 5 3.72 -6.62 0.73
N ASN A 6 2.46 -6.59 0.39
CA ASN A 6 1.81 -5.38 -0.14
C ASN A 6 0.29 -5.48 0.03
N ILE A 7 -0.33 -4.34 0.30
CA ILE A 7 -1.78 -4.15 0.20
C ILE A 7 -2.08 -2.84 -0.52
N HIS A 8 -3.03 -2.89 -1.43
CA HIS A 8 -3.45 -1.71 -2.20
C HIS A 8 -4.97 -1.67 -2.35
N SER A 9 -5.55 -0.47 -2.25
CA SER A 9 -6.98 -0.25 -2.50
C SER A 9 -7.19 0.14 -3.96
N TYR A 10 -7.97 -0.67 -4.70
CA TYR A 10 -8.26 -0.45 -6.11
C TYR A 10 -9.72 -0.75 -6.43
N LYS A 11 -10.43 0.24 -6.99
CA LYS A 11 -11.85 0.12 -7.41
C LYS A 11 -12.75 -0.48 -6.32
N GLY A 12 -12.64 0.03 -5.08
CA GLY A 12 -13.47 -0.39 -3.96
C GLY A 12 -13.12 -1.77 -3.36
N LYS A 13 -12.04 -2.41 -3.81
CA LYS A 13 -11.55 -3.69 -3.29
C LYS A 13 -10.13 -3.55 -2.77
N LEU A 14 -9.69 -4.49 -1.93
CA LEU A 14 -8.30 -4.59 -1.50
C LEU A 14 -7.58 -5.67 -2.32
N LEU A 15 -6.38 -5.35 -2.77
CA LEU A 15 -5.47 -6.28 -3.43
C LEU A 15 -4.34 -6.58 -2.46
N LEU A 16 -4.35 -7.77 -1.88
CA LEU A 16 -3.35 -8.26 -0.93
C LEU A 16 -2.36 -9.17 -1.64
N ARG A 17 -1.07 -8.94 -1.40
CA ARG A 17 0.02 -9.83 -1.79
C ARG A 17 0.78 -10.26 -0.57
N GLY A 18 1.30 -11.49 -0.59
CA GLY A 18 2.07 -12.03 0.52
C GLY A 18 2.42 -13.48 0.31
N TYR A 19 2.62 -14.18 1.43
CA TYR A 19 2.94 -15.60 1.46
C TYR A 19 2.04 -16.30 2.47
N ASP A 20 1.53 -17.46 2.09
CA ASP A 20 0.80 -18.40 2.93
C ASP A 20 1.55 -19.72 2.94
N LYS A 21 2.05 -20.14 4.11
CA LYS A 21 2.84 -21.37 4.28
C LYS A 21 3.97 -21.53 3.28
N GLY A 22 4.70 -20.43 3.02
CA GLY A 22 5.81 -20.39 2.07
C GLY A 22 5.41 -20.25 0.60
N THR A 23 4.12 -20.29 0.27
CA THR A 23 3.63 -20.13 -1.10
C THR A 23 3.18 -18.69 -1.33
N ARG A 24 3.63 -18.09 -2.45
CA ARG A 24 3.21 -16.74 -2.83
C ARG A 24 1.71 -16.69 -3.07
N MET A 25 1.03 -15.73 -2.45
CA MET A 25 -0.39 -15.50 -2.61
C MET A 25 -0.69 -14.11 -3.18
N GLN A 26 -1.83 -14.03 -3.88
CA GLN A 26 -2.45 -12.79 -4.28
C GLN A 26 -3.96 -12.94 -4.12
N ARG A 27 -4.56 -12.04 -3.34
CA ARG A 27 -6.00 -12.08 -3.05
C ARG A 27 -6.64 -10.76 -3.42
N LYS A 28 -7.85 -10.83 -3.97
CA LYS A 28 -8.76 -9.70 -4.15
C LYS A 28 -9.87 -9.83 -3.11
N ILE A 29 -10.01 -8.82 -2.27
CA ILE A 29 -10.83 -8.89 -1.06
C ILE A 29 -11.94 -7.85 -1.15
N ASP A 30 -13.17 -8.29 -0.95
CA ASP A 30 -14.35 -7.44 -0.76
C ASP A 30 -14.47 -7.15 0.74
N TYR A 31 -13.73 -6.13 1.19
CA TYR A 31 -13.69 -5.77 2.61
C TYR A 31 -14.89 -4.92 2.99
N LYS A 32 -15.46 -5.22 4.14
CA LYS A 32 -16.55 -4.48 4.79
C LYS A 32 -15.95 -3.67 5.93
N PRO A 33 -15.59 -2.40 5.69
CA PRO A 33 -14.92 -1.59 6.70
C PRO A 33 -15.89 -1.08 7.76
N TYR A 34 -15.31 -0.56 8.82
CA TYR A 34 -16.02 0.15 9.87
C TYR A 34 -15.32 1.47 10.22
N LEU A 35 -16.06 2.38 10.81
CA LEU A 35 -15.57 3.62 11.41
C LEU A 35 -16.25 3.80 12.76
N PHE A 36 -15.72 4.74 13.53
CA PHE A 36 -16.36 5.19 14.75
C PHE A 36 -16.77 6.66 14.62
N ILE A 37 -17.88 7.00 15.23
CA ILE A 37 -18.34 8.38 15.39
C ILE A 37 -18.50 8.68 16.86
N ASN A 38 -18.53 9.97 17.22
CA ASN A 38 -18.87 10.38 18.59
C ASN A 38 -20.22 9.82 19.00
N SER A 39 -20.29 9.19 20.18
CA SER A 39 -21.56 8.64 20.69
C SER A 39 -22.51 9.76 21.08
N LYS A 40 -23.76 9.61 20.65
CA LYS A 40 -24.86 10.55 21.02
C LYS A 40 -25.38 10.32 22.43
N THR A 41 -25.33 9.08 22.90
CA THR A 41 -25.87 8.69 24.20
C THR A 41 -24.86 8.81 25.32
N GLY A 42 -23.58 8.89 24.99
CA GLY A 42 -22.48 8.85 25.95
C GLY A 42 -22.25 7.49 26.61
N ASN A 43 -23.02 6.47 26.20
CA ASN A 43 -22.94 5.12 26.73
C ASN A 43 -22.58 4.17 25.58
N SER A 44 -21.29 3.86 25.46
CA SER A 44 -20.74 2.98 24.42
C SER A 44 -19.62 2.11 24.99
N ASP A 45 -19.50 0.89 24.49
CA ASP A 45 -18.41 -0.04 24.87
C ASP A 45 -17.06 0.37 24.27
N SER A 46 -17.08 1.24 23.26
CA SER A 46 -15.87 1.73 22.56
C SER A 46 -15.55 3.17 22.95
N HIS A 47 -14.26 3.46 23.11
CA HIS A 47 -13.78 4.78 23.52
C HIS A 47 -12.58 5.20 22.68
N THR A 48 -12.40 6.50 22.47
CA THR A 48 -11.16 7.06 21.92
C THR A 48 -10.00 6.87 22.91
N LEU A 49 -8.77 7.12 22.45
CA LEU A 49 -7.59 7.13 23.32
C LEU A 49 -7.70 8.15 24.49
N GLN A 50 -8.54 9.17 24.34
CA GLN A 50 -8.81 10.18 25.39
C GLN A 50 -10.03 9.81 26.26
N GLY A 51 -10.56 8.58 26.13
CA GLY A 51 -11.68 8.09 26.92
C GLY A 51 -13.06 8.61 26.52
N LYS A 52 -13.21 9.26 25.33
CA LYS A 52 -14.51 9.70 24.83
C LYS A 52 -15.27 8.54 24.22
N PRO A 53 -16.57 8.34 24.56
CA PRO A 53 -17.36 7.25 24.00
C PRO A 53 -17.63 7.46 22.50
N VAL A 54 -17.50 6.37 21.72
CA VAL A 54 -17.71 6.36 20.28
C VAL A 54 -18.55 5.16 19.86
N ASP A 55 -19.43 5.37 18.87
CA ASP A 55 -20.28 4.30 18.33
C ASP A 55 -19.70 3.81 17.02
N ARG A 56 -19.64 2.47 16.86
CA ARG A 56 -19.16 1.81 15.64
C ARG A 56 -20.23 1.84 14.55
N ILE A 57 -19.81 2.13 13.33
CA ILE A 57 -20.64 2.05 12.13
C ILE A 57 -19.94 1.08 11.16
N ASP A 58 -20.66 0.05 10.75
CA ASP A 58 -20.23 -0.94 9.77
C ASP A 58 -20.79 -0.59 8.38
N PHE A 59 -20.00 -0.84 7.33
CA PHE A 59 -20.36 -0.57 5.95
C PHE A 59 -20.32 -1.85 5.11
N ALA A 60 -21.18 -1.94 4.10
CA ALA A 60 -21.19 -3.07 3.19
C ALA A 60 -20.02 -3.07 2.21
N SER A 61 -19.37 -1.91 1.99
CA SER A 61 -18.23 -1.77 1.09
C SER A 61 -17.35 -0.57 1.44
N ILE A 62 -16.11 -0.57 0.92
CA ILE A 62 -15.20 0.58 1.00
C ILE A 62 -15.78 1.82 0.31
N SER A 63 -16.50 1.64 -0.80
CA SER A 63 -17.12 2.75 -1.54
C SER A 63 -18.17 3.43 -0.69
N GLU A 64 -19.06 2.66 -0.06
CA GLU A 64 -20.08 3.18 0.83
C GLU A 64 -19.47 3.95 2.02
N ALA A 65 -18.44 3.40 2.64
CA ALA A 65 -17.75 4.07 3.74
C ALA A 65 -17.14 5.42 3.32
N ARG A 66 -16.51 5.47 2.12
CA ARG A 66 -15.95 6.71 1.57
C ARG A 66 -17.02 7.76 1.26
N GLU A 67 -18.12 7.33 0.63
CA GLU A 67 -19.25 8.21 0.36
C GLU A 67 -19.87 8.76 1.65
N PHE A 68 -19.96 7.92 2.68
CA PHE A 68 -20.43 8.33 3.99
C PHE A 68 -19.51 9.40 4.61
N VAL A 69 -18.19 9.16 4.63
CA VAL A 69 -17.22 10.15 5.12
C VAL A 69 -17.33 11.46 4.34
N GLN A 70 -17.33 11.39 3.00
CA GLN A 70 -17.41 12.57 2.14
C GLN A 70 -18.70 13.38 2.39
N ARG A 71 -19.82 12.71 2.64
CA ARG A 71 -21.13 13.35 2.88
C ARG A 71 -21.18 14.05 4.24
N TYR A 72 -20.53 13.51 5.25
CA TYR A 72 -20.71 13.95 6.64
C TYR A 72 -19.48 14.61 7.28
N GLN A 73 -18.33 14.69 6.58
CA GLN A 73 -17.10 15.25 7.13
C GLN A 73 -17.23 16.71 7.58
N ASP A 74 -18.11 17.49 6.91
CA ASP A 74 -18.32 18.92 7.20
C ASP A 74 -19.60 19.19 8.00
N VAL A 75 -20.27 18.12 8.48
CA VAL A 75 -21.51 18.26 9.27
C VAL A 75 -21.15 18.54 10.73
N GLN A 76 -21.65 19.66 11.23
CA GLN A 76 -21.44 20.04 12.62
C GLN A 76 -21.98 18.98 13.59
N GLY A 77 -21.15 18.61 14.57
CA GLY A 77 -21.53 17.63 15.60
C GLY A 77 -21.21 16.17 15.23
N ILE A 78 -20.69 15.91 14.01
CA ILE A 78 -20.19 14.60 13.63
C ILE A 78 -18.66 14.65 13.59
N THR A 79 -18.01 13.74 14.29
CA THR A 79 -16.56 13.56 14.24
C THR A 79 -16.28 12.08 13.95
N PHE A 80 -15.48 11.83 12.91
CA PHE A 80 -15.02 10.49 12.58
C PHE A 80 -13.77 10.15 13.39
N HIS A 81 -13.73 8.94 13.88
CA HIS A 81 -12.59 8.35 14.56
C HIS A 81 -12.19 7.06 13.87
N GLY A 82 -10.91 6.73 13.91
CA GLY A 82 -10.32 5.60 13.20
C GLY A 82 -9.67 5.99 11.88
N LEU A 83 -9.19 4.99 11.15
CA LEU A 83 -8.49 5.16 9.89
C LEU A 83 -9.47 5.09 8.72
N THR A 84 -9.43 6.10 7.85
CA THR A 84 -10.15 6.09 6.55
C THR A 84 -9.36 5.38 5.46
N GLN A 85 -8.11 5.04 5.74
CA GLN A 85 -7.28 4.18 4.89
C GLN A 85 -7.58 2.71 5.21
N PHE A 86 -8.71 2.22 4.73
CA PHE A 86 -9.29 0.92 5.07
C PHE A 86 -8.38 -0.29 4.81
N GLN A 87 -7.37 -0.17 3.97
CA GLN A 87 -6.36 -1.22 3.79
C GLN A 87 -5.58 -1.51 5.08
N TYR A 88 -5.32 -0.50 5.89
CA TYR A 88 -4.61 -0.68 7.16
C TYR A 88 -5.53 -1.22 8.26
N VAL A 89 -6.79 -0.84 8.24
CA VAL A 89 -7.81 -1.43 9.13
C VAL A 89 -7.94 -2.92 8.86
N TYR A 90 -8.03 -3.31 7.58
CA TYR A 90 -8.03 -4.71 7.18
C TYR A 90 -6.78 -5.47 7.65
N LEU A 91 -5.59 -4.86 7.52
CA LEU A 91 -4.36 -5.50 8.00
C LEU A 91 -4.38 -5.74 9.51
N GLN A 92 -4.90 -4.79 10.28
CA GLN A 92 -5.04 -4.94 11.72
C GLN A 92 -6.03 -6.06 12.08
N ASP A 93 -7.13 -6.19 11.34
CA ASP A 93 -8.13 -7.24 11.56
C ASP A 93 -7.61 -8.63 11.17
N GLU A 94 -6.88 -8.74 10.04
CA GLU A 94 -6.36 -10.01 9.53
C GLU A 94 -5.09 -10.48 10.23
N TYR A 95 -4.26 -9.52 10.71
CA TYR A 95 -3.00 -9.76 11.41
C TYR A 95 -3.02 -9.06 12.77
N PRO A 96 -3.84 -9.55 13.73
CA PRO A 96 -4.06 -8.88 15.02
C PRO A 96 -2.86 -8.95 15.97
N GLU A 97 -1.87 -9.77 15.64
CA GLU A 97 -0.65 -9.89 16.45
C GLU A 97 0.26 -8.67 16.29
N ASP A 98 0.90 -8.25 17.36
CA ASP A 98 1.80 -7.09 17.39
C ASP A 98 3.01 -7.24 16.46
N VAL A 99 3.38 -8.48 16.12
CA VAL A 99 4.54 -8.78 15.27
C VAL A 99 4.15 -9.74 14.15
N VAL A 100 4.30 -9.27 12.91
CA VAL A 100 4.24 -10.13 11.73
C VAL A 100 5.65 -10.63 11.41
N GLU A 101 5.88 -11.93 11.53
CA GLU A 101 7.16 -12.52 11.18
C GLU A 101 7.31 -12.66 9.67
N TYR A 102 8.34 -12.04 9.11
CA TYR A 102 8.66 -12.05 7.70
C TYR A 102 9.80 -13.03 7.40
N ASP A 103 9.56 -13.94 6.45
CA ASP A 103 10.63 -14.77 5.89
C ASP A 103 11.27 -14.04 4.71
N ARG A 104 12.45 -13.47 4.94
CA ARG A 104 13.20 -12.71 3.94
C ARG A 104 13.69 -13.55 2.76
N ASP A 105 13.88 -14.84 2.95
CA ASP A 105 14.40 -15.72 1.90
C ASP A 105 13.34 -16.01 0.83
N LEU A 106 12.06 -15.88 1.18
CA LEU A 106 10.96 -15.97 0.24
C LEU A 106 10.80 -14.69 -0.61
N ILE A 107 11.24 -13.53 -0.11
CA ILE A 107 11.09 -12.24 -0.79
C ILE A 107 12.21 -12.09 -1.82
N ARG A 108 11.82 -11.98 -3.10
CA ARG A 108 12.77 -11.73 -4.19
C ARG A 108 12.89 -10.23 -4.42
N VAL A 109 14.05 -9.66 -4.10
CA VAL A 109 14.35 -8.25 -4.32
C VAL A 109 15.26 -8.13 -5.53
N LEU A 110 14.84 -7.34 -6.52
CA LEU A 110 15.65 -6.93 -7.67
C LEU A 110 15.87 -5.42 -7.58
N ASN A 111 17.12 -5.01 -7.45
CA ASN A 111 17.49 -3.62 -7.59
C ASN A 111 17.80 -3.35 -9.06
N ILE A 112 17.26 -2.28 -9.60
CA ILE A 112 17.49 -1.83 -10.97
C ILE A 112 17.94 -0.39 -10.90
N ASP A 113 19.03 -0.09 -11.58
CA ASP A 113 19.58 1.24 -11.75
C ASP A 113 19.78 1.52 -13.23
N ILE A 114 19.37 2.71 -13.69
CA ILE A 114 19.38 3.07 -15.10
C ILE A 114 20.15 4.39 -15.25
N GLU A 115 21.19 4.36 -16.07
CA GLU A 115 21.95 5.53 -16.44
C GLU A 115 21.53 6.02 -17.83
N VAL A 116 21.43 7.33 -17.97
CA VAL A 116 21.12 7.98 -19.24
C VAL A 116 22.20 9.01 -19.58
N ALA A 117 22.43 9.23 -20.85
CA ALA A 117 23.36 10.28 -21.30
C ALA A 117 22.80 11.65 -20.91
N ALA A 118 23.63 12.45 -20.23
CA ALA A 118 23.32 13.84 -19.92
C ALA A 118 24.59 14.66 -20.06
N ASP A 119 24.55 15.67 -20.92
CA ASP A 119 25.69 16.58 -21.13
C ASP A 119 25.78 17.61 -20.00
N GLU A 120 24.64 18.08 -19.50
CA GLU A 120 24.52 19.01 -18.38
C GLU A 120 23.24 18.70 -17.55
N GLY A 121 23.42 18.64 -16.22
CA GLY A 121 22.31 18.48 -15.27
C GLY A 121 21.57 17.13 -15.34
N PHE A 122 20.33 17.11 -14.87
CA PHE A 122 19.47 15.93 -14.94
C PHE A 122 18.64 15.94 -16.23
N PRO A 123 18.48 14.80 -16.92
CA PRO A 123 17.64 14.70 -18.09
C PRO A 123 16.17 14.97 -17.75
N SER A 124 15.43 15.53 -18.71
CA SER A 124 14.01 15.78 -18.54
C SER A 124 13.23 14.46 -18.55
N ILE A 125 12.46 14.22 -17.50
CA ILE A 125 11.57 13.05 -17.39
C ILE A 125 10.43 13.14 -18.40
N GLU A 126 9.96 14.36 -18.70
CA GLU A 126 8.84 14.61 -19.62
C GLU A 126 9.22 14.39 -21.08
N LEU A 127 10.41 14.79 -21.47
CA LEU A 127 10.89 14.65 -22.83
C LEU A 127 11.39 13.23 -23.12
N ALA A 128 12.00 12.57 -22.13
CA ALA A 128 12.57 11.23 -22.23
C ALA A 128 13.41 11.02 -23.52
N ASP A 129 14.14 12.09 -23.94
CA ASP A 129 14.85 12.19 -25.21
C ASP A 129 16.31 11.73 -25.15
N LYS A 130 16.79 11.39 -23.95
CA LYS A 130 18.18 10.99 -23.74
C LYS A 130 18.32 9.48 -23.83
N PRO A 131 19.35 8.97 -24.53
CA PRO A 131 19.55 7.53 -24.65
C PRO A 131 19.98 6.92 -23.31
N ILE A 132 19.54 5.70 -23.07
CA ILE A 132 20.00 4.89 -21.95
C ILE A 132 21.42 4.42 -22.26
N THR A 133 22.36 4.66 -21.34
CA THR A 133 23.75 4.25 -21.48
C THR A 133 24.09 3.00 -20.70
N ALA A 134 23.41 2.76 -19.58
CA ALA A 134 23.58 1.53 -18.82
C ALA A 134 22.30 1.14 -18.08
N ILE A 135 22.09 -0.17 -17.91
CA ILE A 135 21.12 -0.74 -16.99
C ILE A 135 21.82 -1.74 -16.10
N THR A 136 21.87 -1.47 -14.82
CA THR A 136 22.44 -2.37 -13.83
C THR A 136 21.33 -3.04 -13.02
N MET A 137 21.40 -4.36 -12.90
CA MET A 137 20.48 -5.16 -12.10
C MET A 137 21.24 -5.93 -11.05
N LYS A 138 20.73 -5.94 -9.81
CA LYS A 138 21.29 -6.72 -8.70
C LYS A 138 20.22 -7.56 -8.04
N HIS A 139 20.48 -8.87 -7.91
CA HIS A 139 19.68 -9.77 -7.10
C HIS A 139 20.60 -10.59 -6.21
N LYS A 140 20.50 -10.42 -4.88
CA LYS A 140 21.44 -10.96 -3.90
C LYS A 140 22.87 -10.55 -4.26
N ASP A 141 23.77 -11.53 -4.47
CA ASP A 141 25.19 -11.31 -4.81
C ASP A 141 25.47 -11.31 -6.32
N LYS A 142 24.41 -11.43 -7.14
CA LYS A 142 24.54 -11.46 -8.61
C LYS A 142 24.26 -10.10 -9.20
N TYR A 143 25.13 -9.69 -10.12
CA TYR A 143 25.02 -8.47 -10.90
C TYR A 143 24.88 -8.82 -12.37
N CYS A 144 24.11 -8.01 -13.08
CA CYS A 144 24.07 -7.94 -14.53
C CYS A 144 24.10 -6.45 -14.90
N CYS A 145 25.04 -6.07 -15.73
CA CYS A 145 25.14 -4.72 -16.27
C CYS A 145 25.08 -4.79 -17.79
N LEU A 146 24.11 -4.13 -18.38
CA LEU A 146 23.97 -3.92 -19.81
C LEU A 146 24.52 -2.53 -20.12
N LEU A 147 25.55 -2.45 -20.94
CA LEU A 147 26.13 -1.20 -21.42
C LEU A 147 25.71 -1.00 -22.88
N TYR A 148 25.20 0.18 -23.18
CA TYR A 148 24.91 0.59 -24.56
C TYR A 148 26.06 1.48 -25.03
N THR A 149 26.88 0.94 -25.93
CA THR A 149 27.93 1.73 -26.61
C THR A 149 27.45 2.07 -28.01
N SER A 150 27.85 3.25 -28.52
CA SER A 150 27.48 3.72 -29.85
C SER A 150 27.95 2.80 -31.00
N ASP A 151 28.90 1.89 -30.71
CA ASP A 151 29.50 1.02 -31.71
C ASP A 151 28.73 -0.31 -31.93
N ALA A 152 27.66 -0.56 -31.16
CA ALA A 152 26.87 -1.77 -31.28
C ALA A 152 25.74 -1.70 -32.35
N ALA A 153 25.60 -0.57 -33.05
CA ALA A 153 24.54 -0.34 -34.03
C ALA A 153 24.95 -0.52 -35.50
N ASP A 154 26.22 -0.84 -35.77
CA ASP A 154 26.77 -0.91 -37.14
C ASP A 154 27.22 -2.32 -37.55
N GLU A 155 26.76 -3.41 -36.86
CA GLU A 155 26.97 -4.78 -37.34
C GLU A 155 25.63 -5.48 -37.67
#